data_be1b14af7f8526b70da5e627234331fe
#
_entry.id   be1b14af7f8526b70da5e627234331fe
#
_cell.length_a   1.000
_cell.length_b   1.000
_cell.length_c   1.000
_cell.angle_alpha   90.00
_cell.angle_beta   90.00
_cell.angle_gamma   90.00
#
_symmetry.space_group_name_H-M   'P 1'
#
loop_
_entity.id
_entity.type
_entity.pdbx_description
1 polymer ?
#
loop_
_entity_poly.entity_id
_entity_poly.type
_entity_poly.pdbx_seq_one_letter_code
_entity_poly.pdbx_strand_id
1 'polypeptide(L)'
;MTMHTYRPRANMEILVEMGYDRPLNRLFLTIYLYPDTDREVILYNCLDDRNRSTFTDMNVTKTKLLDYYCDRINDVSKGQWDVPNDMKLNILDDAFSKRGNRITRYEDD
;
A
#
# COMPACT_ATOMS: atom_id res chain seq x y z
N MET A 1 -2.27 -4.90 13.16
CA MET A 1 -2.15 -4.27 11.82
C MET A 1 -1.00 -3.28 11.81
N THR A 2 -0.15 -3.35 10.83
CA THR A 2 0.83 -2.29 10.57
C THR A 2 0.35 -1.45 9.40
N MET A 3 0.60 -0.15 9.44
CA MET A 3 0.16 0.78 8.39
C MET A 3 1.31 1.71 8.04
N HIS A 4 1.57 1.83 6.77
CA HIS A 4 2.58 2.74 6.22
C HIS A 4 1.87 3.67 5.25
N THR A 5 2.04 4.97 5.45
CA THR A 5 1.40 5.98 4.61
C THR A 5 2.43 6.78 3.84
N TYR A 6 2.09 7.14 2.61
CA TYR A 6 2.97 7.89 1.73
C TYR A 6 2.16 8.97 1.01
N ARG A 7 2.67 10.21 1.05
CA ARG A 7 2.11 11.32 0.29
C ARG A 7 3.11 11.72 -0.80
N PRO A 8 2.79 11.49 -2.08
CA PRO A 8 3.70 11.88 -3.16
C PRO A 8 3.83 13.39 -3.26
N ARG A 9 5.07 13.88 -3.44
CA ARG A 9 5.32 15.31 -3.61
C ARG A 9 4.62 15.87 -4.85
N ALA A 10 4.49 15.05 -5.90
CA ALA A 10 3.82 15.45 -7.13
C ALA A 10 2.35 15.83 -6.91
N ASN A 11 1.69 15.24 -5.90
CA ASN A 11 0.32 15.58 -5.55
C ASN A 11 0.06 15.26 -4.07
N MET A 12 0.18 16.28 -3.22
CA MET A 12 0.01 16.13 -1.76
C MET A 12 -1.44 15.83 -1.34
N GLU A 13 -2.40 15.94 -2.27
CA GLU A 13 -3.80 15.56 -2.02
C GLU A 13 -4.02 14.05 -2.09
N ILE A 14 -2.99 13.30 -2.42
CA ILE A 14 -3.02 11.84 -2.49
C ILE A 14 -2.48 11.26 -1.19
N LEU A 15 -3.10 10.20 -0.71
CA LEU A 15 -2.59 9.38 0.39
C LEU A 15 -2.57 7.93 -0.03
N VAL A 16 -1.39 7.32 -0.01
CA VAL A 16 -1.21 5.89 -0.23
C VAL A 16 -1.09 5.20 1.13
N GLU A 17 -1.99 4.28 1.44
CA GLU A 17 -1.92 3.45 2.64
C GLU A 17 -1.62 2.02 2.24
N MET A 18 -0.53 1.48 2.77
CA MET A 18 -0.13 0.11 2.50
C MET A 18 0.45 -0.52 3.77
N GLY A 19 0.22 -1.80 3.97
CA GLY A 19 0.75 -2.45 5.15
C GLY A 19 0.39 -3.92 5.21
N TYR A 20 0.50 -4.48 6.42
CA TYR A 20 0.25 -5.88 6.67
C TYR A 20 -0.83 -6.04 7.74
N ASP A 21 -1.86 -6.80 7.40
CA ASP A 21 -2.94 -7.17 8.30
C ASP A 21 -2.66 -8.57 8.86
N ARG A 22 -2.17 -8.63 10.09
CA ARG A 22 -1.75 -9.89 10.71
C ARG A 22 -2.90 -10.88 10.88
N PRO A 23 -4.08 -10.50 11.39
CA PRO A 23 -5.20 -11.44 11.51
C PRO A 23 -5.58 -12.10 10.19
N LEU A 24 -5.52 -11.37 9.09
CA LEU A 24 -5.82 -11.91 7.76
C LEU A 24 -4.60 -12.47 7.05
N ASN A 25 -3.40 -12.28 7.61
CA ASN A 25 -2.13 -12.68 7.01
C ASN A 25 -2.01 -12.17 5.56
N ARG A 26 -2.34 -10.89 5.33
CA ARG A 26 -2.37 -10.29 3.99
C ARG A 26 -1.81 -8.89 3.98
N LEU A 27 -1.11 -8.55 2.90
CA LEU A 27 -0.79 -7.17 2.60
C LEU A 27 -2.04 -6.46 2.06
N PHE A 28 -2.16 -5.15 2.32
CA PHE A 28 -3.25 -4.34 1.81
C PHE A 28 -2.72 -3.06 1.16
N LEU A 29 -3.54 -2.47 0.29
CA LEU A 29 -3.26 -1.19 -0.35
C LEU A 29 -4.55 -0.44 -0.57
N THR A 30 -4.58 0.82 -0.18
CA THR A 30 -5.66 1.76 -0.52
C THR A 30 -5.04 3.10 -0.92
N ILE A 31 -5.57 3.72 -1.97
CA ILE A 31 -5.11 5.02 -2.46
C ILE A 31 -6.29 5.99 -2.40
N TYR A 32 -6.12 7.09 -1.68
CA TYR A 32 -7.15 8.12 -1.50
C TYR A 32 -6.77 9.39 -2.22
N LEU A 33 -7.78 10.10 -2.74
CA LEU A 33 -7.68 11.49 -3.17
C LEU A 33 -8.50 12.32 -2.19
N TYR A 34 -7.95 13.43 -1.71
CA TYR A 34 -8.55 14.31 -0.70
C TYR A 34 -8.97 13.57 0.57
N PRO A 35 -8.04 12.84 1.23
CA PRO A 35 -8.37 12.03 2.40
C PRO A 35 -8.92 12.90 3.54
N ASP A 36 -9.84 12.32 4.33
CA ASP A 36 -10.43 12.95 5.51
C ASP A 36 -11.19 14.24 5.22
N THR A 37 -11.68 14.41 3.99
CA THR A 37 -12.49 15.55 3.58
C THR A 37 -13.83 15.09 2.99
N ASP A 38 -14.77 16.03 2.82
CA ASP A 38 -16.06 15.75 2.18
C ASP A 38 -15.93 15.29 0.72
N ARG A 39 -14.78 15.55 0.10
CA ARG A 39 -14.51 15.21 -1.28
C ARG A 39 -13.64 13.98 -1.43
N GLU A 40 -13.43 13.21 -0.35
CA GLU A 40 -12.60 12.02 -0.40
C GLU A 40 -13.07 11.05 -1.48
N VAL A 41 -12.13 10.60 -2.30
CA VAL A 41 -12.36 9.60 -3.33
C VAL A 41 -11.35 8.48 -3.16
N ILE A 42 -11.80 7.24 -3.25
CA ILE A 42 -10.92 6.08 -3.24
C ILE A 42 -10.54 5.78 -4.68
N LEU A 43 -9.26 5.98 -5.02
CA LEU A 43 -8.74 5.73 -6.37
C LEU A 43 -8.43 4.25 -6.58
N TYR A 44 -8.05 3.55 -5.53
CA TYR A 44 -7.78 2.12 -5.56
C TYR A 44 -8.01 1.52 -4.18
N ASN A 45 -8.68 0.37 -4.14
CA ASN A 45 -8.85 -0.41 -2.92
C ASN A 45 -8.61 -1.87 -3.28
N CYS A 46 -7.66 -2.50 -2.61
CA CYS A 46 -7.31 -3.90 -2.87
C CYS A 46 -8.50 -4.86 -2.71
N LEU A 47 -9.46 -4.53 -1.86
CA LEU A 47 -10.65 -5.36 -1.65
C LEU A 47 -11.55 -5.42 -2.89
N ASP A 48 -11.49 -4.40 -3.75
CA ASP A 48 -12.27 -4.32 -4.99
C ASP A 48 -11.50 -4.84 -6.21
N ASP A 49 -10.24 -5.21 -6.04
CA ASP A 49 -9.38 -5.67 -7.12
C ASP A 49 -9.50 -7.18 -7.28
N ARG A 50 -10.20 -7.61 -8.32
CA ARG A 50 -10.41 -9.04 -8.60
C ARG A 50 -9.11 -9.77 -8.93
N ASN A 51 -8.16 -9.09 -9.56
CA ASN A 51 -6.88 -9.69 -9.92
C ASN A 51 -6.02 -9.98 -8.70
N ARG A 52 -6.24 -9.27 -7.59
CA ARG A 52 -5.52 -9.51 -6.34
C ARG A 52 -5.78 -10.92 -5.80
N SER A 53 -6.99 -11.45 -5.95
CA SER A 53 -7.32 -12.79 -5.44
C SER A 53 -6.44 -13.87 -6.05
N THR A 54 -6.02 -13.72 -7.30
CA THR A 54 -5.08 -14.61 -7.95
C THR A 54 -3.77 -14.73 -7.16
N PHE A 55 -3.29 -13.61 -6.63
CA PHE A 55 -2.06 -13.56 -5.85
C PHE A 55 -2.22 -14.09 -4.42
N THR A 56 -3.42 -13.99 -3.85
CA THR A 56 -3.67 -14.47 -2.49
C THR A 56 -4.04 -15.95 -2.44
N ASP A 57 -4.69 -16.45 -3.48
CA ASP A 57 -5.23 -17.81 -3.50
C ASP A 57 -4.24 -18.86 -4.02
N MET A 58 -3.15 -18.43 -4.66
CA MET A 58 -2.19 -19.32 -5.31
C MET A 58 -0.85 -19.45 -4.57
N ASN A 59 -0.83 -19.23 -3.27
CA ASN A 59 0.38 -19.29 -2.45
C ASN A 59 1.51 -18.38 -2.96
N VAL A 60 1.15 -17.26 -3.54
CA VAL A 60 2.11 -16.28 -4.03
C VAL A 60 2.80 -15.62 -2.84
N THR A 61 4.10 -15.39 -2.95
CA THR A 61 4.88 -14.80 -1.87
C THR A 61 4.41 -13.37 -1.56
N LYS A 62 4.61 -12.95 -0.30
CA LYS A 62 4.31 -11.58 0.11
C LYS A 62 5.08 -10.56 -0.73
N THR A 63 6.30 -10.89 -1.13
CA THR A 63 7.12 -10.02 -1.99
C THR A 63 6.46 -9.79 -3.35
N LYS A 64 5.92 -10.84 -3.97
CA LYS A 64 5.23 -10.70 -5.25
C LYS A 64 3.95 -9.88 -5.13
N LEU A 65 3.22 -10.05 -4.03
CA LEU A 65 2.02 -9.24 -3.79
C LEU A 65 2.38 -7.77 -3.60
N LEU A 66 3.47 -7.48 -2.89
CA LEU A 66 3.97 -6.11 -2.74
C LEU A 66 4.34 -5.52 -4.10
N ASP A 67 5.03 -6.27 -4.93
CA ASP A 67 5.37 -5.82 -6.29
C ASP A 67 4.11 -5.54 -7.11
N TYR A 68 3.10 -6.39 -7.01
CA TYR A 68 1.82 -6.16 -7.67
C TYR A 68 1.18 -4.85 -7.21
N TYR A 69 1.18 -4.57 -5.90
CA TYR A 69 0.64 -3.33 -5.37
C TYR A 69 1.43 -2.10 -5.83
N CYS A 70 2.76 -2.21 -5.91
CA CYS A 70 3.58 -1.13 -6.44
C CYS A 70 3.27 -0.86 -7.92
N ASP A 71 2.98 -1.91 -8.70
CA ASP A 71 2.53 -1.76 -10.08
C ASP A 71 1.17 -1.06 -10.15
N ARG A 72 0.25 -1.33 -9.22
CA ARG A 72 -1.05 -0.63 -9.16
C ARG A 72 -0.87 0.84 -8.85
N ILE A 73 0.04 1.18 -7.93
CA ILE A 73 0.37 2.57 -7.63
C ILE A 73 0.92 3.26 -8.88
N ASN A 74 1.79 2.59 -9.60
CA ASN A 74 2.37 3.10 -10.83
C ASN A 74 1.30 3.34 -11.91
N ASP A 75 0.33 2.43 -12.04
CA ASP A 75 -0.77 2.56 -12.99
C ASP A 75 -1.67 3.76 -12.66
N VAL A 76 -2.04 3.92 -11.39
CA VAL A 76 -2.89 5.03 -10.94
C VAL A 76 -2.19 6.37 -11.14
N SER A 77 -0.89 6.44 -10.88
CA SER A 77 -0.11 7.66 -10.97
C SER A 77 0.46 7.92 -12.38
N LYS A 78 0.33 6.98 -13.29
CA LYS A 78 0.97 7.03 -14.62
C LYS A 78 2.49 7.20 -14.49
N GLY A 79 3.08 6.52 -13.52
CA GLY A 79 4.52 6.53 -13.28
C GLY A 79 5.05 7.75 -12.53
N GLN A 80 4.17 8.62 -12.00
CA GLN A 80 4.59 9.86 -11.35
C GLN A 80 4.93 9.72 -9.87
N TRP A 81 4.41 8.67 -9.21
CA TRP A 81 4.65 8.45 -7.77
C TRP A 81 5.59 7.28 -7.59
N ASP A 82 6.66 7.53 -6.85
CA ASP A 82 7.67 6.51 -6.59
C ASP A 82 7.69 6.21 -5.09
N VAL A 83 7.14 5.05 -4.73
CA VAL A 83 7.06 4.63 -3.33
C VAL A 83 8.49 4.48 -2.77
N PRO A 84 8.79 5.12 -1.63
CA PRO A 84 10.13 5.02 -1.05
C PRO A 84 10.55 3.57 -0.78
N ASN A 85 11.80 3.26 -1.07
CA ASN A 85 12.35 1.93 -0.84
C ASN A 85 12.27 1.53 0.64
N ASP A 86 12.50 2.46 1.53
CA ASP A 86 12.39 2.23 2.98
C ASP A 86 11.00 1.75 3.36
N MET A 87 9.96 2.32 2.74
CA MET A 87 8.58 1.92 2.98
C MET A 87 8.36 0.46 2.55
N LYS A 88 8.85 0.09 1.37
CA LYS A 88 8.73 -1.30 0.87
C LYS A 88 9.42 -2.29 1.80
N LEU A 89 10.65 -1.97 2.22
CA LEU A 89 11.43 -2.82 3.11
C LEU A 89 10.77 -2.97 4.48
N ASN A 90 10.23 -1.89 5.02
CA ASN A 90 9.57 -1.91 6.32
C ASN A 90 8.25 -2.71 6.28
N ILE A 91 7.51 -2.63 5.17
CA ILE A 91 6.29 -3.43 5.00
C ILE A 91 6.64 -4.92 4.96
N LEU A 92 7.67 -5.30 4.23
CA LEU A 92 8.12 -6.70 4.18
C LEU A 92 8.62 -7.18 5.54
N ASP A 93 9.35 -6.33 6.26
CA ASP A 93 9.81 -6.64 7.61
C ASP A 93 8.64 -6.91 8.55
N ASP A 94 7.60 -6.07 8.50
CA ASP A 94 6.38 -6.26 9.29
C ASP A 94 5.66 -7.56 8.92
N ALA A 95 5.67 -7.94 7.65
CA ALA A 95 5.00 -9.14 7.17
C ALA A 95 5.70 -10.43 7.60
N PHE A 96 7.02 -10.37 7.80
CA PHE A 96 7.83 -11.54 8.16
C PHE A 96 8.28 -11.55 9.63
N SER A 97 7.97 -10.50 10.39
CA SER A 97 8.32 -10.40 11.81
C SER A 97 7.07 -10.54 12.68
N LYS A 98 7.28 -10.64 13.99
CA LYS A 98 6.18 -10.69 14.97
C LYS A 98 5.97 -9.33 15.62
N ARG A 99 6.24 -8.25 14.91
CA ARG A 99 6.03 -6.90 15.43
C ARG A 99 4.55 -6.63 15.67
N GLY A 100 4.26 -5.83 16.70
CA GLY A 100 2.90 -5.38 16.99
C GLY A 100 2.45 -4.29 16.03
N ASN A 101 1.35 -3.61 16.40
CA ASN A 101 0.78 -2.53 15.60
C ASN A 101 1.75 -1.37 15.48
N ARG A 102 1.84 -0.80 14.28
CA ARG A 102 2.75 0.30 13.98
C ARG A 102 2.17 1.15 12.84
N ILE A 103 2.30 2.47 12.97
CA ILE A 103 1.94 3.41 11.91
C ILE A 103 3.18 4.23 11.58
N THR A 104 3.59 4.24 10.32
CA THR A 104 4.77 4.98 9.86
C THR A 104 4.40 5.83 8.64
N ARG A 105 4.91 7.06 8.59
CA ARG A 105 4.67 8.00 7.51
C ARG A 105 5.93 8.19 6.68
N TYR A 106 5.77 8.31 5.38
CA TYR A 106 6.86 8.48 4.42
C TYR A 106 6.56 9.66 3.50
N GLU A 107 7.61 10.33 3.07
CA GLU A 107 7.53 11.44 2.13
C GLU A 107 8.64 11.28 1.09
N ASP A 108 8.47 11.96 -0.05
CA ASP A 108 9.53 12.02 -1.06
C ASP A 108 10.68 12.88 -0.54
N ASP A 109 11.88 12.47 -0.88
CA ASP A 109 13.11 13.22 -0.56
C ASP A 109 13.22 14.51 -1.38
#